data_364b272343f9a6a4d2fa3e25da94e446
#
_entry.id   364b272343f9a6a4d2fa3e25da94e446
#
_cell.length_a   1.000
_cell.length_b   1.000
_cell.length_c   1.000
_cell.angle_alpha   90.00
_cell.angle_beta   90.00
_cell.angle_gamma   90.00
#
_symmetry.space_group_name_H-M   'P 1'
#
loop_
_entity.id
_entity.type
_entity.pdbx_description
1 polymer ?
#
loop_
_entity_poly.entity_id
_entity_poly.type
_entity_poly.pdbx_seq_one_letter_code
_entity_poly.pdbx_strand_id
1 'polypeptide(L)'
;MADRHGLLRIAIDGPGGSGKSTVARLIAKDYGIDYIDTGAMYRAVGYKAGTFGIPFEDSCELRELLDNTGIDFRNGRIMLDGEDISKMIRTQQVSMWASECSRLAPVRKKLVEIQKAMGKNRSVVMDGRDIETC
;
A
#
# COMPACT_ATOMS: atom_id res chain seq x y z
N MET A 1 -14.84 -12.72 -1.25
CA MET A 1 -16.07 -12.78 -0.45
C MET A 1 -16.75 -11.42 -0.44
N ALA A 2 -18.04 -11.41 -0.65
CA ALA A 2 -18.81 -10.19 -0.68
C ALA A 2 -19.29 -9.83 0.73
N ASP A 3 -19.26 -8.56 1.07
CA ASP A 3 -19.88 -8.11 2.29
C ASP A 3 -21.37 -7.78 2.04
N ARG A 4 -22.06 -7.25 3.03
CA ARG A 4 -23.49 -6.94 2.92
C ARG A 4 -23.82 -5.84 1.90
N HIS A 5 -22.81 -5.14 1.40
CA HIS A 5 -22.98 -4.11 0.37
C HIS A 5 -22.62 -4.62 -1.02
N GLY A 6 -22.36 -5.92 -1.14
CA GLY A 6 -21.97 -6.50 -2.42
C GLY A 6 -20.52 -6.26 -2.82
N LEU A 7 -19.72 -5.70 -1.93
CA LEU A 7 -18.31 -5.48 -2.20
C LEU A 7 -17.49 -6.74 -1.94
N LEU A 8 -16.46 -6.94 -2.77
CA LEU A 8 -15.50 -8.01 -2.58
C LEU A 8 -14.26 -7.48 -1.90
N ARG A 9 -13.85 -8.18 -0.85
CA ARG A 9 -12.58 -7.89 -0.17
C ARG A 9 -11.82 -9.18 -0.08
N ILE A 10 -10.77 -9.28 -0.87
CA ILE A 10 -9.97 -10.49 -0.97
C ILE A 10 -8.58 -10.19 -0.45
N ALA A 11 -8.14 -10.95 0.55
CA ALA A 11 -6.80 -10.83 1.09
C ALA A 11 -6.01 -12.07 0.70
N ILE A 12 -4.86 -11.87 0.10
CA ILE A 12 -3.96 -12.96 -0.25
C ILE A 12 -2.73 -12.85 0.64
N ASP A 13 -2.55 -13.84 1.47
CA ASP A 13 -1.49 -13.86 2.45
C ASP A 13 -0.49 -14.94 2.11
N GLY A 14 0.75 -14.73 2.51
CA GLY A 14 1.80 -15.70 2.25
C GLY A 14 3.18 -15.04 2.21
N PRO A 15 4.23 -15.86 2.23
CA PRO A 15 5.59 -15.33 2.17
C PRO A 15 5.88 -14.69 0.82
N GLY A 16 6.76 -13.71 0.82
CA GLY A 16 7.22 -13.10 -0.41
C GLY A 16 7.85 -14.15 -1.32
N GLY A 17 7.67 -14.01 -2.62
CA GLY A 17 8.20 -14.95 -3.59
C GLY A 17 7.35 -16.18 -3.82
N SER A 18 6.18 -16.27 -3.18
CA SER A 18 5.28 -17.42 -3.35
C SER A 18 4.32 -17.26 -4.54
N GLY A 19 4.48 -16.20 -5.33
CA GLY A 19 3.58 -15.94 -6.46
C GLY A 19 2.29 -15.24 -6.09
N LYS A 20 2.15 -14.79 -4.85
CA LYS A 20 0.91 -14.15 -4.39
C LYS A 20 0.56 -12.87 -5.15
N SER A 21 1.55 -12.09 -5.55
CA SER A 21 1.30 -10.87 -6.33
C SER A 21 0.73 -11.19 -7.70
N THR A 22 1.21 -12.25 -8.33
CA THR A 22 0.69 -12.70 -9.62
C THR A 22 -0.75 -13.14 -9.47
N VAL A 23 -1.06 -13.92 -8.43
CA VAL A 23 -2.42 -14.37 -8.15
C VAL A 23 -3.35 -13.20 -7.88
N ALA A 24 -2.90 -12.23 -7.08
CA ALA A 24 -3.69 -11.05 -6.75
C ALA A 24 -4.04 -10.24 -8.00
N ARG A 25 -3.10 -10.07 -8.91
CA ARG A 25 -3.34 -9.33 -10.16
C ARG A 25 -4.32 -10.06 -11.07
N LEU A 26 -4.23 -11.38 -11.13
CA LEU A 26 -5.16 -12.18 -11.92
C LEU A 26 -6.57 -12.08 -11.35
N ILE A 27 -6.72 -12.15 -10.04
CA ILE A 27 -8.02 -11.99 -9.39
C ILE A 27 -8.60 -10.60 -9.67
N ALA A 28 -7.78 -9.56 -9.55
CA ALA A 28 -8.23 -8.21 -9.81
C ALA A 28 -8.74 -8.06 -11.25
N LYS A 29 -8.00 -8.62 -12.19
CA LYS A 29 -8.36 -8.56 -13.60
C LYS A 29 -9.65 -9.35 -13.88
N ASP A 30 -9.74 -10.56 -13.35
CA ASP A 30 -10.87 -11.44 -13.60
C ASP A 30 -12.19 -10.91 -13.03
N TYR A 31 -12.12 -10.25 -11.88
CA TYR A 31 -13.31 -9.70 -11.24
C TYR A 31 -13.53 -8.21 -11.51
N GLY A 32 -12.62 -7.56 -12.23
CA GLY A 32 -12.74 -6.13 -12.50
C GLY A 32 -12.65 -5.27 -11.25
N ILE A 33 -11.84 -5.68 -10.28
CA ILE A 33 -11.68 -4.96 -9.02
C ILE A 33 -10.25 -4.43 -8.88
N ASP A 34 -10.06 -3.52 -7.94
CA ASP A 34 -8.73 -2.92 -7.72
C ASP A 34 -7.80 -3.86 -6.96
N TYR A 35 -6.55 -3.89 -7.41
CA TYR A 35 -5.49 -4.59 -6.72
C TYR A 35 -4.72 -3.59 -5.86
N ILE A 36 -4.67 -3.87 -4.56
CA ILE A 36 -3.93 -3.04 -3.61
C ILE A 36 -2.58 -3.71 -3.33
N ASP A 37 -1.53 -3.15 -3.93
CA ASP A 37 -0.17 -3.63 -3.76
C ASP A 37 0.42 -2.98 -2.51
N THR A 38 0.46 -3.71 -1.41
CA THR A 38 0.95 -3.17 -0.14
C THR A 38 2.42 -2.81 -0.19
N GLY A 39 3.22 -3.57 -0.96
CA GLY A 39 4.63 -3.24 -1.16
C GLY A 39 4.80 -1.88 -1.83
N ALA A 40 3.96 -1.58 -2.82
CA ALA A 40 3.98 -0.28 -3.47
C ALA A 40 3.60 0.84 -2.51
N MET A 41 2.70 0.57 -1.57
CA MET A 41 2.33 1.56 -0.56
C MET A 41 3.51 1.93 0.33
N TYR A 42 4.29 0.94 0.76
CA TYR A 42 5.51 1.22 1.53
C TYR A 42 6.52 1.99 0.70
N ARG A 43 6.64 1.69 -0.58
CA ARG A 43 7.52 2.43 -1.47
C ARG A 43 7.06 3.89 -1.64
N ALA A 44 5.76 4.12 -1.67
CA ALA A 44 5.23 5.47 -1.76
C ALA A 44 5.62 6.30 -0.53
N VAL A 45 5.46 5.73 0.67
CA VAL A 45 5.87 6.41 1.90
C VAL A 45 7.37 6.64 1.92
N GLY A 46 8.14 5.61 1.56
CA GLY A 46 9.60 5.73 1.49
C GLY A 46 10.05 6.81 0.53
N TYR A 47 9.43 6.86 -0.63
CA TYR A 47 9.71 7.87 -1.64
C TYR A 47 9.43 9.28 -1.10
N LYS A 48 8.28 9.47 -0.46
CA LYS A 48 7.92 10.78 0.08
C LYS A 48 8.88 11.21 1.19
N ALA A 49 9.11 10.34 2.16
CA ALA A 49 10.01 10.64 3.28
C ALA A 49 11.45 10.87 2.80
N GLY A 50 11.94 10.02 1.91
CA GLY A 50 13.28 10.16 1.38
C GLY A 50 13.46 11.43 0.58
N THR A 51 12.47 11.78 -0.24
CA THR A 51 12.52 13.01 -1.06
C THR A 51 12.53 14.25 -0.19
N PHE A 52 11.76 14.26 0.91
CA PHE A 52 11.74 15.39 1.83
C PHE A 52 12.88 15.38 2.85
N GLY A 53 13.71 14.36 2.82
CA GLY A 53 14.82 14.25 3.75
C GLY A 53 14.42 14.02 5.20
N ILE A 54 13.27 13.38 5.41
CA ILE A 54 12.80 13.08 6.76
C ILE A 54 13.45 11.79 7.25
N PRO A 55 14.03 11.81 8.46
CA PRO A 55 14.68 10.61 8.99
C PRO A 55 13.70 9.43 9.13
N PHE A 56 14.20 8.23 8.85
CA PHE A 56 13.39 7.00 8.98
C PHE A 56 13.39 6.53 10.45
N GLU A 57 12.70 7.28 11.27
CA GLU A 57 12.54 6.98 12.68
C GLU A 57 11.19 7.51 13.15
N ASP A 58 10.71 7.00 14.27
CA ASP A 58 9.43 7.45 14.83
C ASP A 58 9.62 8.84 15.45
N SER A 59 9.27 9.85 14.69
CA SER A 59 9.45 11.25 15.08
C SER A 59 8.19 12.04 14.78
N CYS A 60 8.11 13.24 15.33
CA CYS A 60 7.00 14.15 15.03
C CYS A 60 6.97 14.50 13.55
N GLU A 61 8.15 14.66 12.93
CA GLU A 61 8.24 14.95 11.50
C GLU A 61 7.66 13.83 10.66
N LEU A 62 7.99 12.60 11.00
CA LEU A 62 7.45 11.45 10.28
C LEU A 62 5.94 11.35 10.45
N ARG A 63 5.44 11.55 11.67
CA ARG A 63 4.01 11.48 11.93
C ARG A 63 3.25 12.57 11.20
N GLU A 64 3.81 13.77 11.14
CA GLU A 64 3.22 14.86 10.39
C GLU A 64 3.19 14.54 8.89
N LEU A 65 4.27 13.98 8.35
CA LEU A 65 4.31 13.57 6.96
C LEU A 65 3.21 12.53 6.68
N LEU A 66 3.05 11.56 7.56
CA LEU A 66 2.03 10.52 7.39
C LEU A 66 0.62 11.10 7.44
N ASP A 67 0.37 12.06 8.33
CA ASP A 67 -0.94 12.71 8.42
C ASP A 67 -1.30 13.45 7.14
N ASN A 68 -0.30 13.87 6.38
CA ASN A 68 -0.49 14.59 5.12
C ASN A 68 -0.25 13.71 3.89
N THR A 69 -0.39 12.39 4.06
CA THR A 69 -0.13 11.44 2.98
C THR A 69 -1.43 10.78 2.53
N GLY A 70 -1.72 10.89 1.23
CA GLY A 70 -2.82 10.18 0.61
C GLY A 70 -2.30 9.22 -0.43
N ILE A 71 -2.72 7.96 -0.36
CA ILE A 71 -2.33 6.93 -1.32
C ILE A 71 -3.60 6.32 -1.91
N ASP A 72 -3.60 6.15 -3.21
CA ASP A 72 -4.71 5.53 -3.91
C ASP A 72 -4.18 4.71 -5.08
N PHE A 73 -5.04 3.87 -5.64
CA PHE A 73 -4.72 3.08 -6.81
C PHE A 73 -5.75 3.36 -7.89
N ARG A 74 -5.30 3.65 -9.10
CA ARG A 74 -6.17 3.90 -10.23
C ARG A 74 -5.65 3.16 -11.45
N ASN A 75 -6.45 2.26 -11.98
CA ASN A 75 -6.09 1.50 -13.19
C ASN A 75 -4.73 0.82 -13.07
N GLY A 76 -4.44 0.24 -11.90
CA GLY A 76 -3.19 -0.45 -11.64
C GLY A 76 -2.01 0.46 -11.36
N ARG A 77 -2.23 1.76 -11.25
CA ARG A 77 -1.18 2.73 -10.95
C ARG A 77 -1.31 3.25 -9.53
N ILE A 78 -0.18 3.50 -8.89
CA ILE A 78 -0.18 4.04 -7.53
C ILE A 78 -0.10 5.55 -7.57
N MET A 79 -1.02 6.18 -6.84
CA MET A 79 -1.10 7.64 -6.73
C MET A 79 -0.69 8.06 -5.33
N LEU A 80 0.20 9.01 -5.26
CA LEU A 80 0.63 9.61 -3.99
C LEU A 80 0.26 11.09 -4.01
N ASP A 81 -0.61 11.48 -3.08
CA ASP A 81 -1.07 12.88 -3.00
C ASP A 81 -1.58 13.39 -4.35
N GLY A 82 -2.25 12.51 -5.10
CA GLY A 82 -2.83 12.86 -6.40
C GLY A 82 -1.89 12.73 -7.59
N GLU A 83 -0.65 12.34 -7.38
CA GLU A 83 0.34 12.20 -8.45
C GLU A 83 0.65 10.73 -8.71
N ASP A 84 0.71 10.35 -9.99
CA ASP A 84 1.10 9.00 -10.40
C ASP A 84 2.61 8.83 -10.21
N ILE A 85 2.98 8.01 -9.24
CA ILE A 85 4.39 7.76 -8.92
C ILE A 85 4.84 6.36 -9.30
N SER A 86 4.07 5.68 -10.15
CA SER A 86 4.34 4.27 -10.48
C SER A 86 5.74 4.04 -11.04
N LYS A 87 6.29 5.01 -11.76
CA LYS A 87 7.64 4.90 -12.29
C LYS A 87 8.71 5.27 -11.27
N MET A 88 8.42 6.26 -10.45
CA MET A 88 9.38 6.77 -9.46
C MET A 88 9.72 5.74 -8.38
N ILE A 89 8.80 4.87 -8.05
CA ILE A 89 9.00 3.92 -6.95
C ILE A 89 9.71 2.63 -7.36
N ARG A 90 10.13 2.51 -8.62
CA ARG A 90 10.78 1.28 -9.11
C ARG A 90 12.28 1.26 -8.93
N THR A 91 12.86 2.33 -8.40
CA THR A 91 14.31 2.40 -8.23
C THR A 91 14.76 1.61 -7.02
N GLN A 92 16.02 1.21 -7.03
CA GLN A 92 16.62 0.53 -5.88
C GLN A 92 16.64 1.43 -4.65
N GLN A 93 16.88 2.72 -4.84
CA GLN A 93 16.88 3.68 -3.75
C GLN A 93 15.53 3.69 -3.02
N VAL A 94 14.44 3.70 -3.77
CA VAL A 94 13.10 3.70 -3.16
C VAL A 94 12.83 2.36 -2.46
N SER A 95 13.29 1.26 -3.02
CA SER A 95 13.19 -0.05 -2.35
C SER A 95 13.87 -0.03 -0.99
N MET A 96 15.05 0.58 -0.91
CA MET A 96 15.78 0.69 0.36
C MET A 96 15.01 1.57 1.36
N TRP A 97 14.50 2.69 0.90
CA TRP A 97 13.68 3.57 1.73
C TRP A 97 12.42 2.85 2.24
N ALA A 98 11.80 2.05 1.38
CA ALA A 98 10.64 1.28 1.77
C ALA A 98 10.96 0.27 2.87
N SER A 99 12.10 -0.40 2.77
CA SER A 99 12.56 -1.31 3.82
C SER A 99 12.74 -0.59 5.15
N GLU A 100 13.32 0.60 5.11
CA GLU A 100 13.49 1.41 6.31
C GLU A 100 12.14 1.77 6.93
N CYS A 101 11.20 2.23 6.09
CA CYS A 101 9.86 2.61 6.52
C CYS A 101 9.08 1.45 7.12
N SER A 102 9.21 0.27 6.52
CA SER A 102 8.38 -0.87 6.91
C SER A 102 8.61 -1.34 8.34
N ARG A 103 9.70 -0.94 8.95
CA ARG A 103 10.01 -1.27 10.33
C ARG A 103 9.36 -0.33 11.33
N LEU A 104 8.81 0.78 10.85
CA LEU A 104 8.28 1.83 11.71
C LEU A 104 6.79 1.62 11.97
N ALA A 105 6.43 1.49 13.26
CA ALA A 105 5.05 1.26 13.64
C ALA A 105 4.08 2.35 13.13
N PRO A 106 4.42 3.64 13.17
CA PRO A 106 3.50 4.65 12.62
C PRO A 106 3.23 4.48 11.13
N VAL A 107 4.22 4.04 10.36
CA VAL A 107 4.05 3.80 8.94
C VAL A 107 3.09 2.63 8.71
N ARG A 108 3.32 1.51 9.39
CA ARG A 108 2.43 0.35 9.25
C ARG A 108 1.00 0.68 9.63
N LYS A 109 0.83 1.42 10.73
CA LYS A 109 -0.49 1.81 11.18
C LYS A 109 -1.21 2.68 10.14
N LYS A 110 -0.51 3.66 9.59
CA LYS A 110 -1.07 4.54 8.57
C LYS A 110 -1.50 3.75 7.33
N LEU A 111 -0.67 2.84 6.88
CA LEU A 111 -0.98 2.06 5.68
C LEU A 111 -2.16 1.12 5.90
N VAL A 112 -2.28 0.53 7.09
CA VAL A 112 -3.45 -0.29 7.42
C VAL A 112 -4.72 0.56 7.40
N GLU A 113 -4.67 1.78 7.94
CA GLU A 113 -5.81 2.69 7.90
C GLU A 113 -6.24 3.00 6.46
N ILE A 114 -5.27 3.26 5.59
CA ILE A 114 -5.56 3.54 4.18
C ILE A 114 -6.18 2.32 3.51
N GLN A 115 -5.65 1.13 3.76
CA GLN A 115 -6.18 -0.10 3.20
C GLN A 115 -7.63 -0.33 3.64
N LYS A 116 -7.91 -0.13 4.90
CA LYS A 116 -9.27 -0.28 5.43
C LYS A 116 -10.22 0.73 4.79
N ALA A 117 -9.78 1.96 4.61
CA ALA A 117 -10.60 2.98 3.99
C ALA A 117 -10.91 2.63 2.53
N MET A 118 -9.93 2.11 1.80
CA MET A 118 -10.15 1.69 0.42
C MET A 118 -11.16 0.54 0.36
N GLY A 119 -11.06 -0.43 1.26
CA GLY A 119 -11.93 -1.59 1.28
C GLY A 119 -13.38 -1.27 1.66
N LYS A 120 -13.63 -0.14 2.28
CA LYS A 120 -14.99 0.25 2.65
C LYS A 120 -15.82 0.70 1.46
N ASN A 121 -15.18 1.29 0.47
CA ASN A 121 -15.87 1.99 -0.60
C ASN A 121 -15.80 1.30 -1.95
N ARG A 122 -15.02 0.22 -2.06
CA ARG A 122 -14.85 -0.48 -3.33
C ARG A 122 -14.42 -1.92 -3.10
N SER A 123 -14.64 -2.74 -4.12
CA SER A 123 -14.15 -4.12 -4.12
C SER A 123 -12.65 -4.09 -4.39
N VAL A 124 -11.90 -4.85 -3.61
CA VAL A 124 -10.43 -4.84 -3.68
C VAL A 124 -9.87 -6.24 -3.48
N VAL A 125 -8.68 -6.47 -4.04
CA VAL A 125 -7.84 -7.59 -3.68
C VAL A 125 -6.52 -7.02 -3.18
N MET A 126 -6.05 -7.54 -2.06
CA MET A 126 -4.82 -7.08 -1.43
C MET A 126 -3.85 -8.24 -1.29
N ASP A 127 -2.56 -7.94 -1.43
CA ASP A 127 -1.54 -8.84 -0.95
C ASP A 127 -0.74 -8.11 0.13
N GLY A 128 -0.15 -8.87 1.02
CA GLY A 128 0.66 -8.26 2.06
C GLY A 128 0.90 -9.23 3.19
N ARG A 129 1.86 -8.90 4.01
CA ARG A 129 2.24 -9.74 5.15
C ARG A 129 1.54 -9.32 6.42
N ASP A 130 1.10 -8.08 6.48
CA ASP A 130 0.54 -7.47 7.67
C ASP A 130 -0.94 -7.15 7.51
N ILE A 131 -1.62 -7.93 6.67
CA ILE A 131 -3.07 -7.78 6.53
C ILE A 131 -3.72 -8.29 7.80
N GLU A 132 -4.29 -7.36 8.55
CA GLU A 132 -4.97 -7.73 9.76
C GLU A 132 -6.35 -8.27 9.43
N THR A 133 -6.67 -9.37 10.04
CA THR A 133 -7.96 -10.03 9.84
C THR A 133 -9.06 -9.49 10.73
N CYS A 134 -8.73 -8.66 11.63
CA CYS A 134 -9.70 -8.07 12.53
C CYS A 134 -10.37 -6.84 11.95
#